data_2517d90ed7012843a703c84b01703246
#
_entry.id   2517d90ed7012843a703c84b01703246
#
_cell.length_a   1.000
_cell.length_b   1.000
_cell.length_c   1.000
_cell.angle_alpha   90.00
_cell.angle_beta   90.00
_cell.angle_gamma   90.00
#
_symmetry.space_group_name_H-M   'P 1'
#
loop_
_entity.id
_entity.type
_entity.pdbx_description
1 polymer ?
#
loop_
_entity_poly.entity_id
_entity_poly.type
_entity_poly.pdbx_seq_one_letter_code
_entity_poly.pdbx_strand_id
1 'polypeptide(L)'
;MQLHANEEELNRQFIEIYGLQVELTPDVPLDEVTILQQGEIKVEDNHIEFQPDVVIKQLVSYAIGCMMGRYRLDRQGLHIAHPNPTDEEVCSYEYNGRLFAIDDDAIIPLMPRESAFNDNAGGRFKEFLKVTLGEDTLTENLNFIEAALGKDIETYFVKDFWKDHFVRYQRRPIYWLFTSRKGAFQCLVYMHRMNPYTAEQIRNKYLLPHIEYLGNRIVEMEQRAASLTTKERKTLDKLQKDLEECREYHDRLHLVADKQIAFDLDDGVTVNYAKFGDVVAKLK
;
A
#
# COMPACT_ATOMS: atom_id res chain seq x y z
N MET A 1 -22.16 -21.96 6.18
CA MET A 1 -23.24 -22.30 7.13
C MET A 1 -22.99 -21.72 8.52
N GLN A 2 -21.86 -21.96 9.21
CA GLN A 2 -21.65 -21.41 10.56
C GLN A 2 -21.62 -19.86 10.59
N LEU A 3 -20.91 -19.23 9.63
CA LEU A 3 -20.87 -17.75 9.55
C LEU A 3 -22.25 -17.14 9.29
N HIS A 4 -23.03 -17.71 8.37
CA HIS A 4 -24.39 -17.29 8.09
C HIS A 4 -25.27 -17.34 9.35
N ALA A 5 -25.24 -18.46 10.07
CA ALA A 5 -25.99 -18.59 11.33
C ALA A 5 -25.52 -17.61 12.42
N ASN A 6 -24.21 -17.29 12.46
CA ASN A 6 -23.68 -16.30 13.38
C ASN A 6 -24.14 -14.87 13.04
N GLU A 7 -24.21 -14.52 11.77
CA GLU A 7 -24.71 -13.21 11.33
C GLU A 7 -26.21 -13.05 11.63
N GLU A 8 -27.02 -14.08 11.38
CA GLU A 8 -28.44 -14.09 11.76
C GLU A 8 -28.65 -13.96 13.27
N GLU A 9 -27.85 -14.68 14.06
CA GLU A 9 -27.89 -14.58 15.52
C GLU A 9 -27.47 -13.18 16.02
N LEU A 10 -26.46 -12.60 15.40
CA LEU A 10 -26.03 -11.23 15.71
C LEU A 10 -27.16 -10.21 15.41
N ASN A 11 -27.80 -10.34 14.24
CA ASN A 11 -28.93 -9.51 13.87
C ASN A 11 -30.08 -9.66 14.87
N ARG A 12 -30.43 -10.89 15.31
CA ARG A 12 -31.44 -11.14 16.31
C ARG A 12 -31.16 -10.40 17.61
N GLN A 13 -29.92 -10.47 18.10
CA GLN A 13 -29.51 -9.77 19.32
C GLN A 13 -29.63 -8.25 19.18
N PHE A 14 -29.19 -7.67 18.08
CA PHE A 14 -29.33 -6.23 17.84
C PHE A 14 -30.79 -5.81 17.70
N ILE A 15 -31.62 -6.55 16.98
CA ILE A 15 -33.07 -6.30 16.85
C ILE A 15 -33.75 -6.30 18.21
N GLU A 16 -33.38 -7.24 19.09
CA GLU A 16 -33.92 -7.30 20.48
C GLU A 16 -33.45 -6.11 21.32
N ILE A 17 -32.14 -5.78 21.29
CA ILE A 17 -31.57 -4.66 22.06
C ILE A 17 -32.22 -3.34 21.67
N TYR A 18 -32.45 -3.12 20.38
CA TYR A 18 -33.03 -1.87 19.88
C TYR A 18 -34.56 -1.87 19.83
N GLY A 19 -35.24 -2.99 20.14
CA GLY A 19 -36.70 -3.10 20.15
C GLY A 19 -37.34 -3.04 18.75
N LEU A 20 -36.61 -3.52 17.71
CA LEU A 20 -37.03 -3.42 16.31
C LEU A 20 -37.71 -4.69 15.75
N GLN A 21 -38.19 -5.59 16.62
CA GLN A 21 -38.76 -6.91 16.22
C GLN A 21 -39.96 -6.81 15.29
N VAL A 22 -40.69 -5.67 15.29
CA VAL A 22 -41.83 -5.43 14.43
C VAL A 22 -41.43 -4.93 13.04
N GLU A 23 -40.24 -4.34 12.91
CA GLU A 23 -39.77 -3.67 11.70
C GLU A 23 -38.73 -4.48 10.92
N LEU A 24 -37.95 -5.33 11.60
CA LEU A 24 -36.83 -6.05 11.02
C LEU A 24 -36.88 -7.54 11.31
N THR A 25 -36.40 -8.35 10.36
CA THR A 25 -36.14 -9.79 10.53
C THR A 25 -34.62 -10.03 10.67
N PRO A 26 -34.20 -11.07 11.42
CA PRO A 26 -32.80 -11.40 11.57
C PRO A 26 -32.23 -12.13 10.35
N ASP A 27 -33.07 -12.55 9.41
CA ASP A 27 -32.67 -13.36 8.27
C ASP A 27 -31.66 -12.63 7.38
N VAL A 28 -30.61 -13.33 6.99
CA VAL A 28 -29.57 -12.82 6.08
C VAL A 28 -29.63 -13.59 4.77
N PRO A 29 -29.94 -12.95 3.62
CA PRO A 29 -29.86 -13.60 2.32
C PRO A 29 -28.44 -14.15 2.08
N LEU A 30 -28.33 -15.32 1.41
CA LEU A 30 -27.01 -15.96 1.20
C LEU A 30 -26.04 -15.07 0.45
N ASP A 31 -26.49 -14.25 -0.49
CA ASP A 31 -25.70 -13.30 -1.25
C ASP A 31 -25.29 -12.06 -0.43
N GLU A 32 -25.88 -11.85 0.74
CA GLU A 32 -25.56 -10.78 1.67
C GLU A 32 -24.63 -11.20 2.80
N VAL A 33 -24.33 -12.50 2.94
CA VAL A 33 -23.36 -12.98 3.94
C VAL A 33 -22.01 -12.31 3.71
N THR A 34 -21.44 -11.72 4.75
CA THR A 34 -20.26 -10.83 4.69
C THR A 34 -19.09 -11.43 3.92
N ILE A 35 -18.77 -12.71 4.14
CA ILE A 35 -17.66 -13.39 3.46
C ILE A 35 -17.90 -13.53 1.94
N LEU A 36 -19.16 -13.64 1.50
CA LEU A 36 -19.52 -13.68 0.08
C LEU A 36 -19.44 -12.29 -0.56
N GLN A 37 -19.83 -11.25 0.17
CA GLN A 37 -19.75 -9.86 -0.29
C GLN A 37 -18.30 -9.40 -0.46
N GLN A 38 -17.37 -9.88 0.38
CA GLN A 38 -15.95 -9.56 0.27
C GLN A 38 -15.25 -10.33 -0.86
N GLY A 39 -15.89 -11.36 -1.42
CA GLY A 39 -15.38 -12.13 -2.54
C GLY A 39 -14.27 -13.12 -2.20
N GLU A 40 -14.04 -13.40 -0.91
CA GLU A 40 -13.04 -14.39 -0.43
C GLU A 40 -13.42 -15.81 -0.82
N ILE A 41 -14.71 -16.07 -0.95
CA ILE A 41 -15.29 -17.30 -1.47
C ILE A 41 -16.36 -17.00 -2.49
N LYS A 42 -16.60 -17.93 -3.41
CA LYS A 42 -17.76 -17.95 -4.31
C LYS A 42 -18.53 -19.24 -4.09
N VAL A 43 -19.83 -19.18 -4.33
CA VAL A 43 -20.68 -20.37 -4.35
C VAL A 43 -21.14 -20.58 -5.79
N GLU A 44 -20.63 -21.63 -6.44
CA GLU A 44 -21.02 -22.04 -7.78
C GLU A 44 -21.50 -23.50 -7.72
N ASP A 45 -22.65 -23.79 -8.33
CA ASP A 45 -23.23 -25.15 -8.38
C ASP A 45 -23.29 -25.87 -7.02
N ASN A 46 -23.59 -25.14 -5.95
CA ASN A 46 -23.62 -25.64 -4.58
C ASN A 46 -22.23 -26.05 -4.01
N HIS A 47 -21.12 -25.63 -4.66
CA HIS A 47 -19.75 -25.79 -4.19
C HIS A 47 -19.17 -24.46 -3.76
N ILE A 48 -18.39 -24.50 -2.69
CA ILE A 48 -17.65 -23.33 -2.19
C ILE A 48 -16.28 -23.32 -2.89
N GLU A 49 -15.99 -22.25 -3.62
CA GLU A 49 -14.70 -21.99 -4.22
C GLU A 49 -13.99 -20.87 -3.46
N PHE A 50 -12.81 -21.16 -2.96
CA PHE A 50 -11.95 -20.18 -2.29
C PHE A 50 -11.26 -19.29 -3.31
N GLN A 51 -11.21 -17.97 -3.05
CA GLN A 51 -10.57 -16.96 -3.91
C GLN A 51 -9.25 -16.48 -3.27
N PRO A 52 -8.12 -17.17 -3.53
CA PRO A 52 -6.85 -16.86 -2.87
C PRO A 52 -6.35 -15.44 -3.15
N ASP A 53 -6.58 -14.94 -4.36
CA ASP A 53 -6.15 -13.60 -4.77
C ASP A 53 -6.77 -12.51 -3.89
N VAL A 54 -8.04 -12.64 -3.51
CA VAL A 54 -8.74 -11.68 -2.65
C VAL A 54 -8.11 -11.67 -1.26
N VAL A 55 -7.91 -12.86 -0.67
CA VAL A 55 -7.31 -12.99 0.67
C VAL A 55 -5.85 -12.52 0.69
N ILE A 56 -5.09 -12.83 -0.36
CA ILE A 56 -3.70 -12.36 -0.47
C ILE A 56 -3.62 -10.84 -0.62
N LYS A 57 -4.51 -10.21 -1.39
CA LYS A 57 -4.59 -8.75 -1.48
C LYS A 57 -4.93 -8.11 -0.12
N GLN A 58 -5.74 -8.77 0.70
CA GLN A 58 -6.02 -8.33 2.07
C GLN A 58 -4.77 -8.45 2.96
N LEU A 59 -4.06 -9.57 2.90
CA LEU A 59 -2.80 -9.78 3.61
C LEU A 59 -1.77 -8.71 3.26
N VAL A 60 -1.59 -8.42 1.96
CA VAL A 60 -0.64 -7.38 1.51
C VAL A 60 -1.07 -5.99 2.01
N SER A 61 -2.37 -5.67 1.99
CA SER A 61 -2.90 -4.42 2.53
C SER A 61 -2.67 -4.31 4.06
N TYR A 62 -2.85 -5.40 4.80
CA TYR A 62 -2.56 -5.47 6.23
C TYR A 62 -1.07 -5.28 6.52
N ALA A 63 -0.20 -5.93 5.74
CA ALA A 63 1.25 -5.80 5.87
C ALA A 63 1.71 -4.35 5.69
N ILE A 64 1.21 -3.63 4.66
CA ILE A 64 1.47 -2.20 4.50
C ILE A 64 0.98 -1.42 5.72
N GLY A 65 -0.17 -1.77 6.28
CA GLY A 65 -0.66 -1.17 7.52
C GLY A 65 0.28 -1.37 8.70
N CYS A 66 0.85 -2.55 8.86
CA CYS A 66 1.86 -2.83 9.90
C CYS A 66 3.15 -2.04 9.66
N MET A 67 3.63 -1.98 8.42
CA MET A 67 4.84 -1.22 8.05
C MET A 67 4.68 0.27 8.35
N MET A 68 3.49 0.84 8.11
CA MET A 68 3.19 2.26 8.34
C MET A 68 2.71 2.58 9.76
N GLY A 69 2.62 1.57 10.64
CA GLY A 69 2.20 1.72 12.02
C GLY A 69 0.69 1.83 12.23
N ARG A 70 -0.13 1.64 11.19
CA ARG A 70 -1.59 1.59 11.36
C ARG A 70 -2.03 0.41 12.23
N TYR A 71 -1.34 -0.71 12.09
CA TYR A 71 -1.51 -1.92 12.89
C TYR A 71 -0.18 -2.34 13.51
N ARG A 72 -0.25 -3.21 14.51
CA ARG A 72 0.90 -3.91 15.07
C ARG A 72 0.60 -5.40 15.10
N LEU A 73 1.66 -6.22 14.97
CA LEU A 73 1.54 -7.67 15.01
C LEU A 73 1.30 -8.20 16.43
N ASP A 74 1.78 -7.46 17.45
CA ASP A 74 1.74 -7.84 18.86
C ASP A 74 0.45 -7.42 19.59
N ARG A 75 -0.48 -6.72 18.92
CA ARG A 75 -1.76 -6.28 19.49
C ARG A 75 -2.87 -6.22 18.46
N GLN A 76 -4.10 -6.32 18.93
CA GLN A 76 -5.30 -6.22 18.09
C GLN A 76 -5.72 -4.77 17.85
N GLY A 77 -6.44 -4.56 16.75
CA GLY A 77 -7.05 -3.27 16.41
C GLY A 77 -6.11 -2.28 15.75
N LEU A 78 -6.55 -1.02 15.71
CA LEU A 78 -5.78 0.10 15.17
C LEU A 78 -4.73 0.54 16.19
N HIS A 79 -3.54 0.87 15.68
CA HIS A 79 -2.47 1.43 16.49
C HIS A 79 -2.35 2.94 16.24
N ILE A 80 -1.83 3.37 15.09
CA ILE A 80 -1.78 4.79 14.73
C ILE A 80 -2.94 5.08 13.77
N ALA A 81 -3.96 5.78 14.25
CA ALA A 81 -5.10 6.26 13.46
C ALA A 81 -5.44 7.72 13.79
N HIS A 82 -4.45 8.48 14.25
CA HIS A 82 -4.52 9.88 14.67
C HIS A 82 -3.29 10.65 14.15
N PRO A 83 -3.36 11.97 14.04
CA PRO A 83 -2.21 12.79 13.65
C PRO A 83 -1.16 12.88 14.79
N ASN A 84 0.08 13.18 14.39
CA ASN A 84 1.20 13.42 15.30
C ASN A 84 1.44 12.28 16.30
N PRO A 85 1.73 11.05 15.85
CA PRO A 85 2.06 9.95 16.75
C PRO A 85 3.32 10.28 17.55
N THR A 86 3.41 9.74 18.76
CA THR A 86 4.59 9.86 19.62
C THR A 86 5.73 8.97 19.12
N ASP A 87 6.96 9.26 19.55
CA ASP A 87 8.13 8.43 19.22
C ASP A 87 7.97 6.98 19.71
N GLU A 88 7.27 6.77 20.83
CA GLU A 88 6.97 5.45 21.37
C GLU A 88 6.01 4.64 20.47
N GLU A 89 5.09 5.31 19.79
CA GLU A 89 4.15 4.66 18.88
C GLU A 89 4.82 4.24 17.57
N VAL A 90 5.84 4.94 17.13
CA VAL A 90 6.56 4.63 15.87
C VAL A 90 7.80 3.76 16.08
N CYS A 91 8.12 3.39 17.32
CA CYS A 91 9.28 2.55 17.59
C CYS A 91 9.11 1.12 17.09
N SER A 92 10.24 0.49 16.77
CA SER A 92 10.29 -0.94 16.46
C SER A 92 9.87 -1.77 17.68
N TYR A 93 9.30 -2.94 17.42
CA TYR A 93 8.85 -3.86 18.46
C TYR A 93 9.21 -5.31 18.12
N GLU A 94 9.28 -6.15 19.12
CA GLU A 94 9.58 -7.57 18.95
C GLU A 94 8.29 -8.37 18.69
N TYR A 95 8.34 -9.27 17.71
CA TYR A 95 7.29 -10.22 17.41
C TYR A 95 7.91 -11.55 16.94
N ASN A 96 7.50 -12.67 17.54
CA ASN A 96 8.06 -14.01 17.26
C ASN A 96 9.59 -14.06 17.40
N GLY A 97 10.18 -13.34 18.36
CA GLY A 97 11.63 -13.28 18.58
C GLY A 97 12.40 -12.51 17.51
N ARG A 98 11.73 -11.71 16.69
CA ARG A 98 12.31 -10.86 15.66
C ARG A 98 11.85 -9.41 15.81
N LEU A 99 12.74 -8.48 15.53
CA LEU A 99 12.41 -7.07 15.53
C LEU A 99 11.64 -6.72 14.25
N PHE A 100 10.47 -6.09 14.41
CA PHE A 100 9.71 -5.49 13.32
C PHE A 100 9.77 -3.97 13.42
N ALA A 101 10.23 -3.32 12.35
CA ALA A 101 10.35 -1.87 12.30
C ALA A 101 9.11 -1.24 11.66
N ILE A 102 8.47 -0.32 12.41
CA ILE A 102 7.53 0.64 11.82
C ILE A 102 8.36 1.65 11.03
N ASP A 103 7.85 2.09 9.88
CA ASP A 103 8.48 3.11 9.07
C ASP A 103 8.55 4.44 9.83
N ASP A 104 9.71 5.10 9.84
CA ASP A 104 9.94 6.31 10.63
C ASP A 104 9.14 7.52 10.14
N ASP A 105 8.95 7.68 8.84
CA ASP A 105 8.22 8.81 8.23
C ASP A 105 6.93 8.40 7.50
N ALA A 106 6.59 7.11 7.51
CA ALA A 106 5.43 6.54 6.82
C ALA A 106 5.38 6.82 5.32
N ILE A 107 6.57 6.82 4.68
CA ILE A 107 6.75 6.99 3.24
C ILE A 107 7.43 5.74 2.70
N ILE A 108 6.70 4.90 1.97
CA ILE A 108 7.23 3.64 1.42
C ILE A 108 7.33 3.73 -0.10
N PRO A 109 8.55 3.64 -0.69
CA PRO A 109 8.71 3.62 -2.13
C PRO A 109 8.02 2.42 -2.79
N LEU A 110 7.24 2.68 -3.85
CA LEU A 110 6.70 1.65 -4.75
C LEU A 110 7.53 1.60 -6.01
N MET A 111 8.77 1.17 -5.88
CA MET A 111 9.74 1.16 -6.95
C MET A 111 10.16 -0.27 -7.30
N PRO A 112 10.60 -0.54 -8.56
CA PRO A 112 11.18 -1.82 -8.92
C PRO A 112 12.35 -2.19 -8.00
N ARG A 113 12.69 -3.48 -7.93
CA ARG A 113 13.80 -3.99 -7.11
C ARG A 113 15.14 -3.28 -7.45
N GLU A 114 15.37 -3.00 -8.72
CA GLU A 114 16.53 -2.24 -9.17
C GLU A 114 16.23 -0.73 -9.08
N SER A 115 16.23 -0.20 -7.87
CA SER A 115 16.01 1.21 -7.58
C SER A 115 17.02 1.73 -6.57
N ALA A 116 16.96 3.03 -6.27
CA ALA A 116 17.80 3.66 -5.25
C ALA A 116 17.52 3.15 -3.81
N PHE A 117 16.44 2.36 -3.62
CA PHE A 117 15.92 2.02 -2.29
C PHE A 117 15.99 0.53 -2.03
N ASN A 118 16.70 0.14 -0.96
CA ASN A 118 16.73 -1.23 -0.47
C ASN A 118 15.49 -1.60 0.33
N ASP A 119 14.78 -0.61 0.86
CA ASP A 119 13.60 -0.70 1.73
C ASP A 119 12.28 -0.40 1.02
N ASN A 120 12.22 -0.65 -0.28
CA ASN A 120 10.97 -0.54 -1.04
C ASN A 120 9.90 -1.50 -0.52
N ALA A 121 8.64 -1.28 -0.92
CA ALA A 121 7.50 -2.08 -0.45
C ALA A 121 7.70 -3.59 -0.59
N GLY A 122 8.30 -4.06 -1.70
CA GLY A 122 8.58 -5.48 -1.94
C GLY A 122 9.60 -6.04 -0.95
N GLY A 123 10.69 -5.33 -0.68
CA GLY A 123 11.70 -5.72 0.31
C GLY A 123 11.12 -5.79 1.71
N ARG A 124 10.40 -4.76 2.12
CA ARG A 124 9.74 -4.71 3.44
C ARG A 124 8.64 -5.75 3.60
N PHE A 125 7.91 -6.08 2.54
CA PHE A 125 6.94 -7.16 2.59
C PHE A 125 7.59 -8.54 2.82
N LYS A 126 8.76 -8.78 2.24
CA LYS A 126 9.54 -10.00 2.52
C LYS A 126 9.97 -10.07 3.99
N GLU A 127 10.39 -8.95 4.58
CA GLU A 127 10.69 -8.89 6.02
C GLU A 127 9.43 -9.12 6.88
N PHE A 128 8.29 -8.56 6.50
CA PHE A 128 7.01 -8.85 7.14
C PHE A 128 6.71 -10.37 7.14
N LEU A 129 6.88 -11.04 5.99
CA LEU A 129 6.67 -12.49 5.90
C LEU A 129 7.66 -13.29 6.78
N LYS A 130 8.93 -12.89 6.84
CA LYS A 130 9.92 -13.54 7.71
C LYS A 130 9.55 -13.43 9.20
N VAL A 131 9.07 -12.25 9.61
CA VAL A 131 8.68 -12.02 11.00
C VAL A 131 7.40 -12.76 11.36
N THR A 132 6.43 -12.82 10.44
CA THR A 132 5.10 -13.41 10.70
C THR A 132 5.06 -14.92 10.50
N LEU A 133 5.69 -15.43 9.45
CA LEU A 133 5.58 -16.83 9.01
C LEU A 133 6.89 -17.62 9.13
N GLY A 134 8.01 -16.94 9.43
CA GLY A 134 9.33 -17.56 9.54
C GLY A 134 10.17 -17.42 8.27
N GLU A 135 11.48 -17.39 8.46
CA GLU A 135 12.44 -17.24 7.36
C GLU A 135 12.55 -18.51 6.50
N ASP A 136 12.44 -19.66 7.13
CA ASP A 136 12.57 -20.97 6.47
C ASP A 136 11.46 -21.21 5.44
N THR A 137 10.29 -20.62 5.65
CA THR A 137 9.12 -20.75 4.77
C THR A 137 8.96 -19.59 3.77
N LEU A 138 9.87 -18.61 3.78
CA LEU A 138 9.76 -17.39 2.97
C LEU A 138 9.56 -17.67 1.48
N THR A 139 10.37 -18.59 0.92
CA THR A 139 10.32 -18.89 -0.52
C THR A 139 8.99 -19.57 -0.89
N GLU A 140 8.51 -20.49 -0.07
CA GLU A 140 7.23 -21.17 -0.30
C GLU A 140 6.06 -20.21 -0.21
N ASN A 141 6.03 -19.39 0.85
CA ASN A 141 4.98 -18.38 1.04
C ASN A 141 4.97 -17.34 -0.09
N LEU A 142 6.14 -16.89 -0.51
CA LEU A 142 6.26 -15.91 -1.59
C LEU A 142 5.77 -16.50 -2.92
N ASN A 143 6.15 -17.74 -3.24
CA ASN A 143 5.67 -18.43 -4.44
C ASN A 143 4.14 -18.59 -4.43
N PHE A 144 3.54 -18.94 -3.29
CA PHE A 144 2.09 -19.04 -3.16
C PHE A 144 1.41 -17.68 -3.37
N ILE A 145 1.94 -16.62 -2.75
CA ILE A 145 1.43 -15.25 -2.88
C ILE A 145 1.51 -14.77 -4.33
N GLU A 146 2.64 -14.96 -4.99
CA GLU A 146 2.86 -14.53 -6.37
C GLU A 146 2.00 -15.32 -7.37
N ALA A 147 1.80 -16.61 -7.11
CA ALA A 147 0.87 -17.44 -7.88
C ALA A 147 -0.58 -16.95 -7.75
N ALA A 148 -1.03 -16.62 -6.53
CA ALA A 148 -2.36 -16.07 -6.27
C ALA A 148 -2.55 -14.68 -6.91
N LEU A 149 -1.53 -13.84 -6.91
CA LEU A 149 -1.55 -12.51 -7.55
C LEU A 149 -1.38 -12.57 -9.08
N GLY A 150 -0.89 -13.69 -9.63
CA GLY A 150 -0.57 -13.86 -11.06
C GLY A 150 0.63 -13.02 -11.51
N LYS A 151 1.49 -12.57 -10.58
CA LYS A 151 2.69 -11.76 -10.85
C LYS A 151 3.61 -11.71 -9.63
N ASP A 152 4.88 -11.32 -9.83
CA ASP A 152 5.79 -11.09 -8.73
C ASP A 152 5.32 -9.94 -7.84
N ILE A 153 5.74 -9.97 -6.56
CA ILE A 153 5.27 -9.04 -5.55
C ILE A 153 5.72 -7.59 -5.81
N GLU A 154 6.91 -7.38 -6.38
CA GLU A 154 7.39 -6.05 -6.74
C GLU A 154 6.53 -5.44 -7.85
N THR A 155 6.22 -6.23 -8.88
CA THR A 155 5.32 -5.80 -9.98
C THR A 155 3.93 -5.48 -9.45
N TYR A 156 3.40 -6.28 -8.50
CA TYR A 156 2.11 -6.01 -7.88
C TYR A 156 2.10 -4.67 -7.15
N PHE A 157 3.11 -4.39 -6.32
CA PHE A 157 3.20 -3.11 -5.61
C PHE A 157 3.26 -1.91 -6.55
N VAL A 158 4.08 -2.00 -7.59
CA VAL A 158 4.27 -0.89 -8.55
C VAL A 158 3.04 -0.62 -9.39
N LYS A 159 2.28 -1.66 -9.78
CA LYS A 159 1.24 -1.53 -10.82
C LYS A 159 -0.19 -1.59 -10.30
N ASP A 160 -0.43 -2.40 -9.26
CA ASP A 160 -1.79 -2.79 -8.90
C ASP A 160 -2.19 -2.47 -7.47
N PHE A 161 -1.25 -2.49 -6.53
CA PHE A 161 -1.54 -2.31 -5.11
C PHE A 161 -2.39 -1.08 -4.81
N TRP A 162 -2.00 0.09 -5.33
CA TRP A 162 -2.75 1.31 -5.03
C TRP A 162 -4.15 1.30 -5.62
N LYS A 163 -4.33 0.70 -6.80
CA LYS A 163 -5.65 0.54 -7.41
C LYS A 163 -6.54 -0.36 -6.56
N ASP A 164 -6.02 -1.49 -6.09
CA ASP A 164 -6.76 -2.41 -5.22
C ASP A 164 -7.08 -1.73 -3.88
N HIS A 165 -6.14 -0.99 -3.30
CA HIS A 165 -6.34 -0.19 -2.11
C HIS A 165 -7.44 0.87 -2.31
N PHE A 166 -7.38 1.62 -3.42
CA PHE A 166 -8.36 2.65 -3.75
C PHE A 166 -9.79 2.09 -3.89
N VAL A 167 -9.94 0.93 -4.53
CA VAL A 167 -11.24 0.25 -4.66
C VAL A 167 -11.72 -0.25 -3.30
N ARG A 168 -10.87 -0.92 -2.53
CA ARG A 168 -11.17 -1.47 -1.20
C ARG A 168 -11.66 -0.39 -0.23
N TYR A 169 -11.07 0.79 -0.28
CA TYR A 169 -11.45 1.93 0.55
C TYR A 169 -12.53 2.82 -0.11
N GLN A 170 -13.32 2.25 -1.04
CA GLN A 170 -14.45 2.94 -1.67
C GLN A 170 -14.08 4.32 -2.21
N ARG A 171 -12.95 4.41 -2.89
CA ARG A 171 -12.36 5.65 -3.45
C ARG A 171 -11.96 6.70 -2.41
N ARG A 172 -11.77 6.30 -1.16
CA ARG A 172 -11.27 7.14 -0.07
C ARG A 172 -9.99 6.54 0.51
N PRO A 173 -8.88 6.53 -0.24
CA PRO A 173 -7.66 5.84 0.18
C PRO A 173 -7.07 6.48 1.44
N ILE A 174 -6.59 5.64 2.35
CA ILE A 174 -5.84 6.08 3.55
C ILE A 174 -4.33 6.09 3.32
N TYR A 175 -3.85 5.33 2.33
CA TYR A 175 -2.49 5.42 1.81
C TYR A 175 -2.55 6.21 0.51
N TRP A 176 -1.86 7.34 0.46
CA TRP A 176 -1.88 8.21 -0.69
C TRP A 176 -0.69 7.93 -1.60
N LEU A 177 -0.93 7.82 -2.89
CA LEU A 177 0.12 7.59 -3.88
C LEU A 177 0.63 8.91 -4.41
N PHE A 178 1.83 9.29 -3.99
CA PHE A 178 2.61 10.34 -4.63
C PHE A 178 3.31 9.74 -5.84
N THR A 179 3.07 10.29 -7.04
CA THR A 179 3.53 9.68 -8.28
C THR A 179 3.81 10.68 -9.37
N SER A 180 4.87 10.45 -10.14
CA SER A 180 5.08 11.08 -11.43
C SER A 180 4.01 10.61 -12.45
N ARG A 181 3.86 11.32 -13.57
CA ARG A 181 2.75 11.09 -14.51
C ARG A 181 2.66 9.69 -15.10
N LYS A 182 3.81 9.05 -15.34
CA LYS A 182 3.91 7.69 -15.91
C LYS A 182 4.46 6.67 -14.91
N GLY A 183 4.67 7.09 -13.66
CA GLY A 183 5.13 6.22 -12.58
C GLY A 183 6.65 5.99 -12.57
N ALA A 184 7.45 6.87 -13.16
CA ALA A 184 8.90 6.82 -13.04
C ALA A 184 9.38 6.98 -11.59
N PHE A 185 8.58 7.65 -10.76
CA PHE A 185 8.72 7.69 -9.30
C PHE A 185 7.35 7.49 -8.66
N GLN A 186 7.30 6.65 -7.62
CA GLN A 186 6.09 6.39 -6.83
C GLN A 186 6.45 6.12 -5.38
N CYS A 187 5.68 6.67 -4.45
CA CYS A 187 5.70 6.26 -3.04
C CYS A 187 4.31 6.33 -2.41
N LEU A 188 4.06 5.44 -1.45
CA LEU A 188 2.88 5.47 -0.59
C LEU A 188 3.17 6.32 0.64
N VAL A 189 2.18 7.09 1.06
CA VAL A 189 2.23 7.88 2.30
C VAL A 189 0.98 7.63 3.11
N TYR A 190 1.15 7.34 4.40
CA TYR A 190 0.01 7.13 5.29
C TYR A 190 -0.55 8.46 5.78
N MET A 191 -1.80 8.78 5.39
CA MET A 191 -2.40 10.10 5.61
C MET A 191 -2.42 10.55 7.08
N HIS A 192 -2.64 9.63 8.03
CA HIS A 192 -2.68 9.97 9.46
C HIS A 192 -1.30 10.36 10.04
N ARG A 193 -0.22 10.06 9.31
CA ARG A 193 1.15 10.44 9.70
C ARG A 193 1.71 11.57 8.86
N MET A 194 0.92 12.11 7.92
CA MET A 194 1.33 13.27 7.13
C MET A 194 1.37 14.54 7.99
N ASN A 195 2.30 15.40 7.64
CA ASN A 195 2.48 16.73 8.24
C ASN A 195 2.82 17.75 7.14
N PRO A 196 2.90 19.06 7.43
CA PRO A 196 3.19 20.09 6.42
C PRO A 196 4.50 19.88 5.65
N TYR A 197 5.45 19.13 6.19
CA TYR A 197 6.75 18.86 5.59
C TYR A 197 6.81 17.56 4.80
N THR A 198 5.73 16.80 4.73
CA THR A 198 5.72 15.48 4.05
C THR A 198 6.14 15.59 2.58
N ALA A 199 5.66 16.59 1.84
CA ALA A 199 6.06 16.78 0.44
C ALA A 199 7.56 17.11 0.29
N GLU A 200 8.13 17.87 1.24
CA GLU A 200 9.56 18.16 1.30
C GLU A 200 10.37 16.89 1.63
N GLN A 201 9.89 16.06 2.57
CA GLN A 201 10.52 14.78 2.92
C GLN A 201 10.55 13.83 1.70
N ILE A 202 9.43 13.70 0.98
CA ILE A 202 9.38 12.89 -0.26
C ILE A 202 10.41 13.40 -1.26
N ARG A 203 10.48 14.72 -1.46
CA ARG A 203 11.43 15.34 -2.39
C ARG A 203 12.87 15.05 -2.00
N ASN A 204 13.24 15.31 -0.74
CA ASN A 204 14.65 15.29 -0.30
C ASN A 204 15.16 13.89 0.01
N LYS A 205 14.35 13.03 0.67
CA LYS A 205 14.77 11.68 1.08
C LYS A 205 14.60 10.64 -0.03
N TYR A 206 13.68 10.86 -0.97
CA TYR A 206 13.29 9.82 -1.94
C TYR A 206 13.50 10.28 -3.38
N LEU A 207 12.89 11.38 -3.82
CA LEU A 207 12.92 11.76 -5.23
C LEU A 207 14.31 12.20 -5.70
N LEU A 208 15.00 13.04 -4.95
CA LEU A 208 16.36 13.49 -5.31
C LEU A 208 17.37 12.34 -5.36
N PRO A 209 17.44 11.42 -4.37
CA PRO A 209 18.29 10.24 -4.47
C PRO A 209 17.95 9.34 -5.66
N HIS A 210 16.65 9.23 -6.02
CA HIS A 210 16.25 8.47 -7.19
C HIS A 210 16.69 9.12 -8.51
N ILE A 211 16.60 10.44 -8.62
CA ILE A 211 17.11 11.21 -9.76
C ILE A 211 18.64 10.99 -9.92
N GLU A 212 19.37 11.05 -8.81
CA GLU A 212 20.82 10.79 -8.80
C GLU A 212 21.14 9.36 -9.24
N TYR A 213 20.40 8.37 -8.69
CA TYR A 213 20.55 6.97 -9.09
C TYR A 213 20.34 6.78 -10.60
N LEU A 214 19.25 7.34 -11.17
CA LEU A 214 19.00 7.26 -12.59
C LEU A 214 20.12 7.90 -13.42
N GLY A 215 20.61 9.08 -13.01
CA GLY A 215 21.72 9.76 -13.65
C GLY A 215 22.98 8.93 -13.67
N ASN A 216 23.35 8.33 -12.53
CA ASN A 216 24.53 7.48 -12.42
C ASN A 216 24.43 6.23 -13.31
N ARG A 217 23.25 5.57 -13.33
CA ARG A 217 23.00 4.41 -14.20
C ARG A 217 23.08 4.75 -15.68
N ILE A 218 22.60 5.92 -16.09
CA ILE A 218 22.69 6.40 -17.48
C ILE A 218 24.17 6.59 -17.84
N VAL A 219 24.95 7.28 -17.01
CA VAL A 219 26.39 7.52 -17.25
C VAL A 219 27.16 6.19 -17.38
N GLU A 220 26.93 5.23 -16.49
CA GLU A 220 27.53 3.88 -16.57
C GLU A 220 27.23 3.18 -17.91
N MET A 221 25.98 3.28 -18.38
CA MET A 221 25.60 2.64 -19.64
C MET A 221 26.17 3.39 -20.85
N GLU A 222 26.22 4.71 -20.83
CA GLU A 222 26.79 5.53 -21.90
C GLU A 222 28.30 5.32 -22.04
N GLN A 223 29.05 5.12 -20.95
CA GLN A 223 30.46 4.80 -21.00
C GLN A 223 30.78 3.51 -21.77
N ARG A 224 29.85 2.57 -21.82
CA ARG A 224 29.95 1.32 -22.57
C ARG A 224 29.02 1.24 -23.78
N ALA A 225 28.59 2.38 -24.34
CA ALA A 225 27.57 2.45 -25.39
C ALA A 225 27.86 1.59 -26.63
N ALA A 226 29.16 1.46 -27.01
CA ALA A 226 29.59 0.66 -28.16
C ALA A 226 29.32 -0.85 -27.97
N SER A 227 29.30 -1.35 -26.73
CA SER A 227 29.10 -2.78 -26.39
C SER A 227 27.68 -3.12 -25.96
N LEU A 228 26.76 -2.14 -25.89
CA LEU A 228 25.39 -2.38 -25.46
C LEU A 228 24.62 -3.25 -26.44
N THR A 229 23.95 -4.28 -25.90
CA THR A 229 22.97 -5.07 -26.63
C THR A 229 21.73 -4.25 -26.98
N THR A 230 20.89 -4.72 -27.90
CA THR A 230 19.61 -4.08 -28.23
C THR A 230 18.68 -3.93 -27.03
N LYS A 231 18.69 -4.90 -26.11
CA LYS A 231 17.89 -4.84 -24.86
C LYS A 231 18.42 -3.73 -23.94
N GLU A 232 19.72 -3.64 -23.76
CA GLU A 232 20.35 -2.61 -22.92
C GLU A 232 20.15 -1.20 -23.49
N ARG A 233 20.19 -1.02 -24.80
CA ARG A 233 19.84 0.26 -25.45
C ARG A 233 18.42 0.70 -25.15
N LYS A 234 17.45 -0.21 -25.21
CA LYS A 234 16.05 0.09 -24.82
C LYS A 234 15.93 0.45 -23.34
N THR A 235 16.75 -0.20 -22.49
CA THR A 235 16.82 0.13 -21.06
C THR A 235 17.38 1.54 -20.87
N LEU A 236 18.45 1.90 -21.57
CA LEU A 236 19.03 3.25 -21.53
C LEU A 236 18.03 4.32 -21.96
N ASP A 237 17.34 4.12 -23.09
CA ASP A 237 16.30 5.02 -23.58
C ASP A 237 15.16 5.19 -22.55
N LYS A 238 14.83 4.12 -21.83
CA LYS A 238 13.82 4.17 -20.76
C LYS A 238 14.34 4.98 -19.57
N LEU A 239 15.55 4.71 -19.08
CA LEU A 239 16.14 5.43 -17.96
C LEU A 239 16.26 6.94 -18.23
N GLN A 240 16.61 7.34 -19.45
CA GLN A 240 16.65 8.75 -19.86
C GLN A 240 15.27 9.41 -19.78
N LYS A 241 14.22 8.71 -20.25
CA LYS A 241 12.83 9.19 -20.15
C LYS A 241 12.33 9.25 -18.71
N ASP A 242 12.67 8.25 -17.91
CA ASP A 242 12.31 8.19 -16.50
C ASP A 242 13.02 9.33 -15.73
N LEU A 243 14.28 9.63 -16.04
CA LEU A 243 15.03 10.76 -15.45
C LEU A 243 14.38 12.10 -15.79
N GLU A 244 14.02 12.34 -17.04
CA GLU A 244 13.34 13.56 -17.46
C GLU A 244 12.00 13.72 -16.73
N GLU A 245 11.20 12.66 -16.67
CA GLU A 245 9.92 12.66 -15.94
C GLU A 245 10.09 12.94 -14.45
N CYS A 246 11.11 12.36 -13.81
CA CYS A 246 11.44 12.62 -12.40
C CYS A 246 11.83 14.07 -12.15
N ARG A 247 12.57 14.70 -13.07
CA ARG A 247 12.92 16.13 -12.98
C ARG A 247 11.69 17.03 -13.10
N GLU A 248 10.81 16.76 -14.07
CA GLU A 248 9.53 17.49 -14.17
C GLU A 248 8.65 17.29 -12.92
N TYR A 249 8.67 16.09 -12.35
CA TYR A 249 7.93 15.80 -11.11
C TYR A 249 8.55 16.53 -9.92
N HIS A 250 9.88 16.62 -9.85
CA HIS A 250 10.61 17.38 -8.83
C HIS A 250 10.17 18.84 -8.79
N ASP A 251 10.07 19.50 -9.95
CA ASP A 251 9.68 20.89 -10.02
C ASP A 251 8.24 21.11 -9.50
N ARG A 252 7.33 20.19 -9.84
CA ARG A 252 5.94 20.24 -9.33
C ARG A 252 5.86 19.96 -7.84
N LEU A 253 6.58 18.95 -7.36
CA LEU A 253 6.60 18.58 -5.96
C LEU A 253 7.24 19.69 -5.10
N HIS A 254 8.25 20.38 -5.61
CA HIS A 254 8.86 21.55 -4.95
C HIS A 254 7.83 22.64 -4.69
N LEU A 255 7.02 23.00 -5.68
CA LEU A 255 5.96 23.99 -5.51
C LEU A 255 4.88 23.58 -4.50
N VAL A 256 4.65 22.28 -4.33
CA VAL A 256 3.74 21.76 -3.31
C VAL A 256 4.40 21.76 -1.93
N ALA A 257 5.68 21.41 -1.85
CA ALA A 257 6.46 21.43 -0.62
C ALA A 257 6.55 22.85 -0.01
N ASP A 258 6.76 23.87 -0.85
CA ASP A 258 6.82 25.28 -0.42
C ASP A 258 5.52 25.78 0.20
N LYS A 259 4.39 25.17 -0.16
CA LYS A 259 3.08 25.53 0.44
C LYS A 259 2.90 25.02 1.85
N GLN A 260 3.72 24.06 2.31
CA GLN A 260 3.61 23.45 3.63
C GLN A 260 2.16 23.08 3.96
N ILE A 261 1.54 22.24 3.11
CA ILE A 261 0.10 21.95 3.15
C ILE A 261 -0.24 21.29 4.49
N ALA A 262 -0.94 22.02 5.34
CA ALA A 262 -1.64 21.48 6.49
C ALA A 262 -3.06 21.05 6.09
N PHE A 263 -3.53 19.96 6.69
CA PHE A 263 -4.90 19.52 6.50
C PHE A 263 -5.52 19.04 7.80
N ASP A 264 -6.84 19.15 7.86
CA ASP A 264 -7.64 18.65 8.97
C ASP A 264 -8.25 17.31 8.54
N LEU A 265 -8.05 16.27 9.35
CA LEU A 265 -8.63 14.95 9.08
C LEU A 265 -10.16 14.98 9.03
N ASP A 266 -10.80 15.91 9.74
CA ASP A 266 -12.25 16.10 9.77
C ASP A 266 -12.82 16.60 8.43
N ASP A 267 -12.01 17.29 7.59
CA ASP A 267 -12.41 17.68 6.23
C ASP A 267 -12.66 16.49 5.29
N GLY A 268 -12.20 15.30 5.69
CA GLY A 268 -12.29 14.08 4.93
C GLY A 268 -11.25 13.93 3.81
N VAL A 269 -11.14 12.70 3.29
CA VAL A 269 -10.07 12.32 2.35
C VAL A 269 -10.10 13.13 1.07
N THR A 270 -11.25 13.30 0.44
CA THR A 270 -11.37 13.93 -0.89
C THR A 270 -10.93 15.40 -0.89
N VAL A 271 -11.33 16.15 0.14
CA VAL A 271 -10.98 17.59 0.28
C VAL A 271 -9.49 17.73 0.50
N ASN A 272 -8.94 16.98 1.43
CA ASN A 272 -7.50 17.05 1.76
C ASN A 272 -6.63 16.57 0.60
N TYR A 273 -7.01 15.48 -0.08
CA TYR A 273 -6.28 14.95 -1.23
C TYR A 273 -6.16 15.97 -2.38
N ALA A 274 -7.23 16.72 -2.64
CA ALA A 274 -7.26 17.72 -3.69
C ALA A 274 -6.26 18.87 -3.46
N LYS A 275 -5.85 19.14 -2.22
CA LYS A 275 -4.85 20.17 -1.88
C LYS A 275 -3.47 19.90 -2.52
N PHE A 276 -3.16 18.63 -2.81
CA PHE A 276 -1.88 18.19 -3.37
C PHE A 276 -1.84 18.23 -4.91
N GLY A 277 -2.99 18.43 -5.57
CA GLY A 277 -3.07 18.63 -7.03
C GLY A 277 -2.56 17.42 -7.84
N ASP A 278 -1.63 17.68 -8.76
CA ASP A 278 -1.13 16.70 -9.74
C ASP A 278 0.16 15.95 -9.30
N VAL A 279 0.58 16.12 -8.04
CA VAL A 279 1.70 15.35 -7.48
C VAL A 279 1.24 14.01 -6.84
N VAL A 280 -0.06 13.81 -6.73
CA VAL A 280 -0.68 12.56 -6.26
C VAL A 280 -1.50 11.90 -7.36
N ALA A 281 -1.72 10.59 -7.25
CA ALA A 281 -2.52 9.85 -8.21
C ALA A 281 -3.97 10.36 -8.26
N LYS A 282 -4.62 10.24 -9.41
CA LYS A 282 -6.01 10.73 -9.57
C LYS A 282 -7.00 9.80 -8.87
N LEU A 283 -7.93 10.37 -8.11
CA LEU A 283 -9.08 9.66 -7.52
C LEU A 283 -10.22 9.45 -8.54
N LYS A 284 -9.96 8.69 -9.63
CA LYS A 284 -10.97 8.45 -10.69
C LYS A 284 -11.20 6.98 -10.91
#